data_fef61b88e0d5c8d5a1fb25a80cb79e41
#
_entry.id   fef61b88e0d5c8d5a1fb25a80cb79e41
#
_cell.length_a   1.000
_cell.length_b   1.000
_cell.length_c   1.000
_cell.angle_alpha   90.00
_cell.angle_beta   90.00
_cell.angle_gamma   90.00
#
_symmetry.space_group_name_H-M   'P 1'
#
loop_
_entity.id
_entity.type
_entity.pdbx_description
1 polymer ?
#
loop_
_entity_poly.entity_id
_entity_poly.type
_entity_poly.pdbx_seq_one_letter_code
_entity_poly.pdbx_strand_id
1 'polypeptide(L)'
;MTPLGFSARCGKEMEQLSIIDNATVEVTDGIITYVGPNRGEERDGYYQHYWHYNARGKCLLPGFVDSHTHFVFGGERAEEFSWRLKGESYMSIMERGGGIVSTVKATRACNFIQLRSKAEGFLKQMSAMGVTTVEGKSGYGLDKETELLQLRVMRSLNNDEHKRVDVVSTFLGAHAVPAEYNGQTDEYVDYICLLYTSPSPRDVEE
;
A
#
# COMPACT_ATOMS: atom_id res chain seq x y z
N MET A 1 -0.34 23.12 1.22
CA MET A 1 0.65 22.91 0.12
C MET A 1 0.04 21.88 -0.82
N THR A 2 -0.07 22.18 -2.10
CA THR A 2 -0.68 21.30 -3.09
C THR A 2 0.18 21.24 -4.34
N PRO A 3 0.20 20.14 -5.11
CA PRO A 3 0.79 20.12 -6.44
C PRO A 3 0.00 21.09 -7.36
N LEU A 4 0.69 21.71 -8.32
CA LEU A 4 0.07 22.57 -9.30
C LEU A 4 -0.51 21.76 -10.48
N GLY A 5 -1.75 22.09 -10.88
CA GLY A 5 -2.42 21.53 -12.06
C GLY A 5 -3.18 20.23 -11.82
N PHE A 6 -3.79 19.71 -12.89
CA PHE A 6 -4.69 18.54 -12.86
C PHE A 6 -4.05 17.25 -13.42
N SER A 7 -2.80 17.33 -13.89
CA SER A 7 -2.05 16.20 -14.44
C SER A 7 -0.86 15.83 -13.58
N ALA A 8 -0.42 14.58 -13.68
CA ALA A 8 0.82 14.12 -13.06
C ALA A 8 2.01 14.97 -13.53
N ARG A 9 2.89 15.32 -12.62
CA ARG A 9 4.11 16.07 -12.87
C ARG A 9 5.30 15.13 -12.89
N CYS A 10 6.26 15.42 -13.78
CA CYS A 10 7.46 14.59 -13.95
C CYS A 10 8.74 15.45 -13.88
N GLY A 11 9.84 14.83 -13.45
CA GLY A 11 11.14 15.47 -13.39
C GLY A 11 11.14 16.76 -12.56
N LYS A 12 11.71 17.83 -13.07
CA LYS A 12 11.83 19.12 -12.37
C LYS A 12 10.50 19.79 -12.05
N GLU A 13 9.44 19.44 -12.76
CA GLU A 13 8.11 19.98 -12.46
C GLU A 13 7.55 19.48 -11.12
N MET A 14 8.07 18.38 -10.58
CA MET A 14 7.67 17.85 -9.27
C MET A 14 8.06 18.79 -8.11
N GLU A 15 9.02 19.71 -8.32
CA GLU A 15 9.42 20.71 -7.33
C GLU A 15 8.43 21.89 -7.26
N GLN A 16 7.52 22.00 -8.22
CA GLN A 16 6.55 23.10 -8.28
C GLN A 16 5.37 22.82 -7.35
N LEU A 17 5.33 23.50 -6.22
CA LEU A 17 4.28 23.41 -5.22
C LEU A 17 3.54 24.72 -5.09
N SER A 18 2.23 24.66 -4.88
CA SER A 18 1.44 25.79 -4.41
C SER A 18 1.45 25.81 -2.88
N ILE A 19 1.92 26.90 -2.30
CA ILE A 19 1.90 27.12 -0.86
C ILE A 19 0.95 28.29 -0.59
N ILE A 20 -0.05 28.06 0.23
CA ILE A 20 -1.04 29.07 0.63
C ILE A 20 -0.93 29.20 2.14
N ASP A 21 -0.44 30.33 2.59
CA ASP A 21 -0.35 30.65 4.00
C ASP A 21 -1.73 31.09 4.53
N ASN A 22 -2.01 30.74 5.79
CA ASN A 22 -3.28 31.05 6.44
C ASN A 22 -4.47 30.65 5.56
N ALA A 23 -4.50 29.37 5.13
CA ALA A 23 -5.46 28.84 4.19
C ALA A 23 -6.72 28.31 4.86
N THR A 24 -7.82 28.30 4.09
CA THR A 24 -9.03 27.53 4.38
C THR A 24 -9.17 26.40 3.36
N VAL A 25 -9.54 25.23 3.82
CA VAL A 25 -9.96 24.10 3.00
C VAL A 25 -11.39 23.73 3.40
N GLU A 26 -12.31 23.72 2.43
CA GLU A 26 -13.71 23.33 2.64
C GLU A 26 -13.95 21.97 1.98
N VAL A 27 -14.67 21.10 2.68
CA VAL A 27 -15.04 19.76 2.20
C VAL A 27 -16.53 19.59 2.39
N THR A 28 -17.23 19.20 1.34
CA THR A 28 -18.67 18.87 1.38
C THR A 28 -18.87 17.48 0.80
N ASP A 29 -19.50 16.60 1.53
CA ASP A 29 -19.78 15.21 1.14
C ASP A 29 -18.50 14.45 0.65
N GLY A 30 -17.38 14.68 1.34
CA GLY A 30 -16.10 14.05 1.00
C GLY A 30 -15.35 14.69 -0.18
N ILE A 31 -15.91 15.75 -0.78
CA ILE A 31 -15.32 16.46 -1.91
C ILE A 31 -14.73 17.79 -1.43
N ILE A 32 -13.48 18.08 -1.80
CA ILE A 32 -12.88 19.39 -1.56
C ILE A 32 -13.54 20.42 -2.47
N THR A 33 -14.26 21.38 -1.87
CA THR A 33 -15.01 22.41 -2.59
C THR A 33 -14.28 23.74 -2.63
N TYR A 34 -13.32 23.94 -1.72
CA TYR A 34 -12.48 25.14 -1.70
C TYR A 34 -11.10 24.85 -1.13
N VAL A 35 -10.09 25.43 -1.74
CA VAL A 35 -8.73 25.53 -1.21
C VAL A 35 -8.22 26.93 -1.55
N GLY A 36 -7.92 27.75 -0.55
CA GLY A 36 -7.47 29.12 -0.82
C GLY A 36 -7.16 29.90 0.45
N PRO A 37 -6.91 31.20 0.33
CA PRO A 37 -6.70 32.10 1.47
C PRO A 37 -7.86 32.01 2.46
N ASN A 38 -7.56 32.26 3.73
CA ASN A 38 -8.56 32.27 4.78
C ASN A 38 -9.69 33.28 4.45
N ARG A 39 -10.93 32.78 4.47
CA ARG A 39 -12.12 33.59 4.17
C ARG A 39 -12.67 34.34 5.38
N GLY A 40 -12.01 34.25 6.54
CA GLY A 40 -12.46 34.81 7.81
C GLY A 40 -13.58 34.02 8.47
N GLU A 41 -13.69 34.15 9.78
CA GLU A 41 -14.76 33.51 10.58
C GLU A 41 -16.12 34.26 10.47
N GLU A 42 -16.14 35.40 9.79
CA GLU A 42 -17.22 36.40 9.80
C GLU A 42 -18.30 36.19 8.71
N ARG A 43 -18.46 34.98 8.17
CA ARG A 43 -19.67 34.73 7.42
C ARG A 43 -20.78 34.27 8.40
N ASP A 44 -21.50 35.26 8.92
CA ASP A 44 -22.68 35.06 9.78
C ASP A 44 -23.55 33.90 9.29
N GLY A 45 -23.66 32.85 10.11
CA GLY A 45 -24.53 31.70 9.88
C GLY A 45 -24.00 30.61 8.98
N TYR A 46 -22.94 30.82 8.18
CA TYR A 46 -22.43 29.80 7.26
C TYR A 46 -21.78 28.62 7.99
N TYR A 47 -21.13 28.88 9.11
CA TYR A 47 -20.37 27.87 9.85
C TYR A 47 -21.18 27.08 10.88
N GLN A 48 -22.42 27.39 11.13
CA GLN A 48 -23.26 26.71 12.15
C GLN A 48 -23.55 25.24 11.80
N HIS A 49 -23.37 24.86 10.55
CA HIS A 49 -23.67 23.52 10.04
C HIS A 49 -22.42 22.71 9.65
N TYR A 50 -21.20 23.23 9.88
CA TYR A 50 -19.94 22.59 9.48
C TYR A 50 -19.09 22.24 10.69
N TRP A 51 -18.37 21.15 10.59
CA TRP A 51 -17.30 20.83 11.52
C TRP A 51 -16.07 21.68 11.22
N HIS A 52 -15.57 22.40 12.23
CA HIS A 52 -14.39 23.23 12.13
C HIS A 52 -13.18 22.57 12.79
N TYR A 53 -12.10 22.43 12.04
CA TYR A 53 -10.82 21.99 12.56
C TYR A 53 -9.81 23.13 12.47
N ASN A 54 -9.36 23.62 13.63
CA ASN A 54 -8.32 24.63 13.69
C ASN A 54 -6.95 23.99 13.52
N ALA A 55 -6.33 24.18 12.35
CA ALA A 55 -5.03 23.66 12.00
C ALA A 55 -3.89 24.68 12.20
N ARG A 56 -4.07 25.72 12.99
CA ARG A 56 -3.03 26.74 13.25
C ARG A 56 -1.72 26.09 13.68
N GLY A 57 -0.61 26.52 13.06
CA GLY A 57 0.73 25.95 13.30
C GLY A 57 0.98 24.59 12.64
N LYS A 58 0.07 24.10 11.80
CA LYS A 58 0.20 22.83 11.06
C LYS A 58 0.18 23.08 9.56
N CYS A 59 0.79 22.17 8.81
CA CYS A 59 0.66 22.10 7.36
C CYS A 59 -0.41 21.07 7.00
N LEU A 60 -1.28 21.42 6.05
CA LEU A 60 -2.18 20.48 5.39
C LEU A 60 -1.57 20.09 4.04
N LEU A 61 -1.46 18.81 3.81
CA LEU A 61 -0.92 18.21 2.59
C LEU A 61 -1.95 17.26 1.99
N PRO A 62 -1.92 16.99 0.67
CA PRO A 62 -2.57 15.82 0.12
C PRO A 62 -2.09 14.55 0.82
N GLY A 63 -2.96 13.54 0.90
CA GLY A 63 -2.58 12.23 1.45
C GLY A 63 -1.42 11.61 0.66
N PHE A 64 -0.54 10.92 1.36
CA PHE A 64 0.59 10.25 0.72
C PHE A 64 0.13 9.00 -0.02
N VAL A 65 0.78 8.72 -1.14
CA VAL A 65 0.62 7.51 -1.93
C VAL A 65 1.88 6.67 -1.77
N ASP A 66 1.73 5.46 -1.21
CA ASP A 66 2.80 4.47 -1.18
C ASP A 66 2.67 3.58 -2.42
N SER A 67 3.54 3.80 -3.39
CA SER A 67 3.48 3.17 -4.71
C SER A 67 4.22 1.82 -4.80
N HIS A 68 4.80 1.32 -3.70
CA HIS A 68 5.47 0.01 -3.71
C HIS A 68 5.57 -0.60 -2.33
N THR A 69 4.62 -1.47 -1.99
CA THR A 69 4.70 -2.22 -0.73
C THR A 69 4.13 -3.64 -0.86
N HIS A 70 4.70 -4.56 -0.08
CA HIS A 70 4.23 -5.93 0.08
C HIS A 70 3.71 -6.10 1.51
N PHE A 71 2.55 -5.53 1.82
CA PHE A 71 2.05 -5.50 3.19
C PHE A 71 1.21 -6.74 3.58
N VAL A 72 0.87 -7.60 2.61
CA VAL A 72 0.17 -8.86 2.85
C VAL A 72 1.16 -10.01 2.86
N PHE A 73 1.64 -10.39 4.03
CA PHE A 73 2.61 -11.50 4.18
C PHE A 73 2.53 -12.15 5.56
N GLY A 74 3.00 -13.39 5.65
CA GLY A 74 3.16 -14.15 6.90
C GLY A 74 4.56 -14.02 7.50
N GLY A 75 4.68 -14.35 8.78
CA GLY A 75 5.96 -14.37 9.49
C GLY A 75 6.54 -13.00 9.80
N GLU A 76 7.72 -13.01 10.39
CA GLU A 76 8.52 -11.83 10.76
C GLU A 76 10.00 -12.12 10.46
N ARG A 77 10.76 -11.08 10.16
CA ARG A 77 12.20 -11.19 9.86
C ARG A 77 13.06 -10.36 10.84
N ALA A 78 12.57 -10.16 12.05
CA ALA A 78 13.26 -9.35 13.07
C ALA A 78 14.64 -9.91 13.43
N GLU A 79 14.82 -11.22 13.47
CA GLU A 79 16.11 -11.86 13.75
C GLU A 79 17.15 -11.58 12.66
N GLU A 80 16.75 -11.49 11.41
CA GLU A 80 17.66 -11.16 10.30
C GLU A 80 18.26 -9.75 10.45
N PHE A 81 17.49 -8.82 11.00
CA PHE A 81 18.00 -7.49 11.32
C PHE A 81 19.13 -7.56 12.36
N SER A 82 18.96 -8.40 13.37
CA SER A 82 20.02 -8.66 14.38
C SER A 82 21.30 -9.24 13.76
N TRP A 83 21.14 -10.17 12.80
CA TRP A 83 22.28 -10.78 12.11
C TRP A 83 23.02 -9.76 11.24
N ARG A 84 22.28 -8.89 10.53
CA ARG A 84 22.85 -7.79 9.75
C ARG A 84 23.63 -6.81 10.63
N LEU A 85 23.12 -6.47 11.79
CA LEU A 85 23.84 -5.62 12.76
C LEU A 85 25.14 -6.26 13.25
N LYS A 86 25.23 -7.59 13.27
CA LYS A 86 26.45 -8.35 13.59
C LYS A 86 27.40 -8.49 12.40
N GLY A 87 27.08 -7.91 11.25
CA GLY A 87 27.91 -7.91 10.06
C GLY A 87 27.74 -9.13 9.15
N GLU A 88 26.69 -9.95 9.37
CA GLU A 88 26.43 -11.08 8.48
C GLU A 88 26.02 -10.59 7.06
N SER A 89 26.56 -11.27 6.06
CA SER A 89 26.21 -10.97 4.67
C SER A 89 24.80 -11.42 4.32
N TYR A 90 24.18 -10.78 3.31
CA TYR A 90 22.88 -11.19 2.81
C TYR A 90 22.88 -12.66 2.34
N MET A 91 23.96 -13.11 1.70
CA MET A 91 24.09 -14.50 1.25
C MET A 91 24.10 -15.49 2.41
N SER A 92 24.85 -15.20 3.50
CA SER A 92 24.84 -16.03 4.70
C SER A 92 23.42 -16.17 5.33
N ILE A 93 22.65 -15.08 5.34
CA ILE A 93 21.26 -15.08 5.82
C ILE A 93 20.37 -15.95 4.92
N MET A 94 20.54 -15.85 3.60
CA MET A 94 19.79 -16.66 2.64
C MET A 94 20.11 -18.17 2.77
N GLU A 95 21.38 -18.54 2.93
CA GLU A 95 21.82 -19.92 3.12
C GLU A 95 21.23 -20.57 4.37
N ARG A 96 20.94 -19.78 5.39
CA ARG A 96 20.22 -20.23 6.61
C ARG A 96 18.69 -20.32 6.43
N GLY A 97 18.19 -20.11 5.22
CA GLY A 97 16.76 -20.13 4.93
C GLY A 97 16.03 -18.83 5.32
N GLY A 98 16.76 -17.74 5.50
CA GLY A 98 16.22 -16.39 5.69
C GLY A 98 15.82 -15.70 4.37
N GLY A 99 15.64 -14.40 4.42
CA GLY A 99 15.28 -13.61 3.25
C GLY A 99 13.87 -13.89 2.75
N ILE A 100 13.70 -13.78 1.44
CA ILE A 100 12.38 -13.99 0.79
C ILE A 100 11.84 -15.40 1.00
N VAL A 101 12.72 -16.41 1.06
CA VAL A 101 12.35 -17.82 1.24
C VAL A 101 11.60 -18.03 2.56
N SER A 102 12.09 -17.43 3.64
CA SER A 102 11.43 -17.44 4.95
C SER A 102 10.04 -16.82 4.90
N THR A 103 9.91 -15.65 4.24
CA THR A 103 8.63 -14.96 4.10
C THR A 103 7.64 -15.77 3.26
N VAL A 104 8.08 -16.33 2.13
CA VAL A 104 7.25 -17.19 1.27
C VAL A 104 6.71 -18.39 2.05
N LYS A 105 7.60 -19.11 2.76
CA LYS A 105 7.20 -20.27 3.58
C LYS A 105 6.17 -19.87 4.65
N ALA A 106 6.39 -18.77 5.34
CA ALA A 106 5.47 -18.29 6.37
C ALA A 106 4.14 -17.80 5.78
N THR A 107 4.14 -17.16 4.61
CA THR A 107 2.93 -16.70 3.93
C THR A 107 2.07 -17.86 3.46
N ARG A 108 2.68 -18.89 2.86
CA ARG A 108 2.00 -20.13 2.45
C ARG A 108 1.37 -20.89 3.62
N ALA A 109 1.92 -20.75 4.83
CA ALA A 109 1.38 -21.36 6.04
C ALA A 109 0.22 -20.57 6.67
N CYS A 110 -0.07 -19.36 6.21
CA CYS A 110 -1.14 -18.52 6.75
C CYS A 110 -2.46 -18.75 6.02
N ASN A 111 -3.56 -18.61 6.78
CA ASN A 111 -4.90 -18.53 6.20
C ASN A 111 -5.33 -17.07 5.94
N PHE A 112 -6.49 -16.89 5.31
CA PHE A 112 -7.07 -15.58 4.98
C PHE A 112 -7.19 -14.65 6.19
N ILE A 113 -7.69 -15.16 7.32
CA ILE A 113 -7.93 -14.37 8.52
C ILE A 113 -6.63 -13.83 9.10
N GLN A 114 -5.60 -14.67 9.15
CA GLN A 114 -4.28 -14.30 9.67
C GLN A 114 -3.63 -13.22 8.80
N LEU A 115 -3.61 -13.41 7.48
CA LEU A 115 -3.06 -12.42 6.55
C LEU A 115 -3.84 -11.11 6.60
N ARG A 116 -5.19 -11.16 6.60
CA ARG A 116 -6.03 -9.96 6.66
C ARG A 116 -5.82 -9.16 7.93
N SER A 117 -5.82 -9.83 9.09
CA SER A 117 -5.64 -9.15 10.38
C SER A 117 -4.28 -8.45 10.49
N LYS A 118 -3.21 -9.12 10.03
CA LYS A 118 -1.87 -8.54 10.02
C LYS A 118 -1.78 -7.34 9.06
N ALA A 119 -2.28 -7.49 7.85
CA ALA A 119 -2.29 -6.46 6.81
C ALA A 119 -3.11 -5.22 7.25
N GLU A 120 -4.25 -5.42 7.90
CA GLU A 120 -5.05 -4.34 8.49
C GLU A 120 -4.26 -3.54 9.54
N GLY A 121 -3.45 -4.22 10.35
CA GLY A 121 -2.56 -3.57 11.31
C GLY A 121 -1.54 -2.65 10.64
N PHE A 122 -0.97 -3.06 9.51
CA PHE A 122 -0.06 -2.22 8.71
C PHE A 122 -0.78 -1.03 8.09
N LEU A 123 -1.97 -1.23 7.50
CA LEU A 123 -2.75 -0.12 6.93
C LEU A 123 -3.14 0.92 7.99
N LYS A 124 -3.44 0.51 9.23
CA LYS A 124 -3.67 1.43 10.35
C LYS A 124 -2.44 2.28 10.65
N GLN A 125 -1.24 1.67 10.66
CA GLN A 125 0.02 2.40 10.88
C GLN A 125 0.33 3.34 9.73
N MET A 126 0.18 2.89 8.47
CA MET A 126 0.35 3.74 7.28
C MET A 126 -0.59 4.93 7.30
N SER A 127 -1.88 4.73 7.62
CA SER A 127 -2.86 5.81 7.79
C SER A 127 -2.45 6.81 8.87
N ALA A 128 -1.91 6.34 9.99
CA ALA A 128 -1.43 7.22 11.05
C ALA A 128 -0.23 8.07 10.63
N MET A 129 0.52 7.64 9.61
CA MET A 129 1.63 8.38 9.00
C MET A 129 1.19 9.24 7.80
N GLY A 130 -0.12 9.29 7.49
CA GLY A 130 -0.67 10.13 6.43
C GLY A 130 -0.77 9.46 5.05
N VAL A 131 -0.54 8.15 4.95
CA VAL A 131 -0.79 7.39 3.72
C VAL A 131 -2.29 7.20 3.54
N THR A 132 -2.81 7.59 2.39
CA THR A 132 -4.23 7.44 2.01
C THR A 132 -4.45 6.45 0.88
N THR A 133 -3.41 6.13 0.13
CA THR A 133 -3.46 5.15 -0.96
C THR A 133 -2.18 4.32 -0.97
N VAL A 134 -2.31 3.02 -1.16
CA VAL A 134 -1.19 2.09 -1.22
C VAL A 134 -1.31 1.18 -2.43
N GLU A 135 -0.22 0.99 -3.17
CA GLU A 135 -0.09 -0.11 -4.10
C GLU A 135 0.39 -1.35 -3.36
N GLY A 136 -0.53 -2.29 -3.14
CA GLY A 136 -0.24 -3.59 -2.53
C GLY A 136 0.19 -4.60 -3.59
N LYS A 137 1.43 -5.07 -3.51
CA LYS A 137 1.96 -6.11 -4.40
C LYS A 137 1.87 -7.47 -3.73
N SER A 138 1.45 -8.49 -4.47
CA SER A 138 1.64 -9.89 -4.11
C SER A 138 3.11 -10.29 -4.29
N GLY A 139 3.45 -11.57 -4.38
CA GLY A 139 4.83 -12.01 -4.67
C GLY A 139 5.53 -12.65 -3.47
N TYR A 140 4.79 -12.96 -2.42
CA TYR A 140 5.26 -13.81 -1.33
C TYR A 140 4.53 -15.15 -1.25
N GLY A 141 3.68 -15.45 -2.24
CA GLY A 141 3.12 -16.77 -2.45
C GLY A 141 4.01 -17.60 -3.36
N LEU A 142 4.31 -17.07 -4.52
CA LEU A 142 5.03 -17.70 -5.62
C LEU A 142 4.38 -19.01 -6.11
N ASP A 143 3.12 -19.23 -5.72
CA ASP A 143 2.22 -20.26 -6.21
C ASP A 143 0.82 -19.67 -6.42
N LYS A 144 0.01 -20.31 -7.24
CA LYS A 144 -1.33 -19.82 -7.61
C LYS A 144 -2.22 -19.54 -6.40
N GLU A 145 -2.28 -20.47 -5.48
CA GLU A 145 -3.22 -20.44 -4.36
C GLU A 145 -2.90 -19.27 -3.41
N THR A 146 -1.62 -19.12 -3.06
CA THR A 146 -1.17 -18.12 -2.11
C THR A 146 -1.15 -16.72 -2.73
N GLU A 147 -0.75 -16.58 -4.01
CA GLU A 147 -0.83 -15.30 -4.73
C GLU A 147 -2.28 -14.81 -4.81
N LEU A 148 -3.23 -15.67 -5.19
CA LEU A 148 -4.64 -15.33 -5.20
C LEU A 148 -5.17 -15.03 -3.79
N LEU A 149 -4.70 -15.72 -2.77
CA LEU A 149 -5.05 -15.45 -1.38
C LEU A 149 -4.62 -14.04 -0.97
N GLN A 150 -3.39 -13.63 -1.30
CA GLN A 150 -2.89 -12.27 -1.04
C GLN A 150 -3.77 -11.21 -1.74
N LEU A 151 -4.09 -11.41 -3.02
CA LEU A 151 -4.95 -10.50 -3.78
C LEU A 151 -6.38 -10.42 -3.20
N ARG A 152 -6.96 -11.55 -2.77
CA ARG A 152 -8.27 -11.57 -2.10
C ARG A 152 -8.25 -10.82 -0.77
N VAL A 153 -7.16 -10.92 0.00
CA VAL A 153 -6.98 -10.13 1.22
C VAL A 153 -6.95 -8.64 0.91
N MET A 154 -6.16 -8.21 -0.07
CA MET A 154 -6.09 -6.81 -0.50
C MET A 154 -7.46 -6.29 -0.95
N ARG A 155 -8.17 -7.05 -1.77
CA ARG A 155 -9.53 -6.72 -2.22
C ARG A 155 -10.49 -6.57 -1.04
N SER A 156 -10.46 -7.50 -0.09
CA SER A 156 -11.33 -7.44 1.09
C SER A 156 -11.07 -6.22 1.97
N LEU A 157 -9.80 -5.79 2.08
CA LEU A 157 -9.42 -4.58 2.81
C LEU A 157 -9.85 -3.31 2.07
N ASN A 158 -9.77 -3.31 0.73
CA ASN A 158 -10.21 -2.17 -0.08
C ASN A 158 -11.74 -2.01 -0.11
N ASN A 159 -12.48 -3.11 0.00
CA ASN A 159 -13.96 -3.10 0.02
C ASN A 159 -14.54 -2.91 1.43
N ASP A 160 -13.71 -2.78 2.46
CA ASP A 160 -14.17 -2.51 3.82
C ASP A 160 -14.76 -1.10 3.91
N GLU A 161 -16.00 -0.97 4.40
CA GLU A 161 -16.69 0.31 4.54
C GLU A 161 -15.97 1.28 5.51
N HIS A 162 -15.19 0.74 6.42
CA HIS A 162 -14.41 1.52 7.40
C HIS A 162 -12.95 1.69 7.01
N LYS A 163 -12.59 1.38 5.76
CA LYS A 163 -11.21 1.54 5.29
C LYS A 163 -10.74 2.99 5.42
N ARG A 164 -9.48 3.13 5.78
CA ARG A 164 -8.81 4.45 5.89
C ARG A 164 -7.80 4.67 4.78
N VAL A 165 -7.43 3.62 4.06
CA VAL A 165 -6.44 3.62 3.00
C VAL A 165 -7.03 2.88 1.82
N ASP A 166 -6.97 3.49 0.65
CA ASP A 166 -7.32 2.82 -0.60
C ASP A 166 -6.20 1.86 -1.00
N VAL A 167 -6.57 0.64 -1.38
CA VAL A 167 -5.62 -0.40 -1.78
C VAL A 167 -5.76 -0.70 -3.26
N VAL A 168 -4.70 -0.43 -4.02
CA VAL A 168 -4.56 -0.85 -5.41
C VAL A 168 -3.78 -2.16 -5.43
N SER A 169 -4.43 -3.24 -5.86
CA SER A 169 -3.80 -4.57 -5.86
C SER A 169 -3.00 -4.80 -7.14
N THR A 170 -1.76 -5.25 -6.99
CA THR A 170 -0.87 -5.61 -8.11
C THR A 170 -0.41 -7.06 -7.95
N PHE A 171 -0.66 -7.86 -8.97
CA PHE A 171 -0.09 -9.22 -9.05
C PHE A 171 1.40 -9.15 -9.38
N LEU A 172 2.23 -9.76 -8.56
CA LEU A 172 3.70 -9.83 -8.75
C LEU A 172 4.23 -11.26 -8.51
N GLY A 173 3.63 -12.25 -9.15
CA GLY A 173 4.06 -13.65 -9.04
C GLY A 173 5.51 -13.87 -9.47
N ALA A 174 6.05 -13.04 -10.36
CA ALA A 174 7.44 -13.07 -10.81
C ALA A 174 8.42 -12.36 -9.85
N HIS A 175 8.07 -12.18 -8.57
CA HIS A 175 8.94 -11.53 -7.60
C HIS A 175 10.24 -12.30 -7.31
N ALA A 176 10.19 -13.62 -7.32
CA ALA A 176 11.34 -14.51 -7.22
C ALA A 176 10.97 -15.87 -7.84
N VAL A 177 12.00 -16.67 -8.14
CA VAL A 177 11.80 -18.08 -8.52
C VAL A 177 11.71 -18.90 -7.23
N PRO A 178 10.61 -19.64 -6.98
CA PRO A 178 10.48 -20.47 -5.78
C PRO A 178 11.34 -21.73 -5.86
N ALA A 179 11.60 -22.35 -4.71
CA ALA A 179 12.53 -23.46 -4.59
C ALA A 179 12.16 -24.67 -5.48
N GLU A 180 10.87 -24.91 -5.69
CA GLU A 180 10.34 -25.98 -6.56
C GLU A 180 10.67 -25.80 -8.05
N TYR A 181 11.06 -24.59 -8.47
CA TYR A 181 11.53 -24.25 -9.83
C TYR A 181 13.00 -23.90 -9.88
N ASN A 182 13.78 -24.31 -8.88
CA ASN A 182 15.21 -24.03 -8.86
C ASN A 182 15.91 -24.64 -10.07
N GLY A 183 16.58 -23.80 -10.88
CA GLY A 183 17.18 -24.19 -12.15
C GLY A 183 16.21 -24.27 -13.35
N GLN A 184 14.92 -24.02 -13.15
CA GLN A 184 13.84 -24.10 -14.14
C GLN A 184 13.13 -22.75 -14.30
N THR A 185 13.89 -21.68 -14.45
CA THR A 185 13.36 -20.30 -14.48
C THR A 185 12.36 -20.11 -15.62
N ASP A 186 12.63 -20.65 -16.80
CA ASP A 186 11.76 -20.49 -17.97
C ASP A 186 10.41 -21.19 -17.74
N GLU A 187 10.43 -22.37 -17.14
CA GLU A 187 9.19 -23.09 -16.80
C GLU A 187 8.36 -22.30 -15.74
N TYR A 188 9.05 -21.61 -14.83
CA TYR A 188 8.35 -20.75 -13.87
C TYR A 188 7.76 -19.50 -14.54
N VAL A 189 8.46 -18.92 -15.50
CA VAL A 189 7.94 -17.80 -16.30
C VAL A 189 6.70 -18.21 -17.07
N ASP A 190 6.70 -19.38 -17.71
CA ASP A 190 5.52 -19.92 -18.41
C ASP A 190 4.36 -20.13 -17.45
N TYR A 191 4.62 -20.70 -16.27
CA TYR A 191 3.61 -20.86 -15.22
C TYR A 191 2.99 -19.53 -14.79
N ILE A 192 3.80 -18.48 -14.56
CA ILE A 192 3.32 -17.15 -14.20
C ILE A 192 2.53 -16.50 -15.34
N CYS A 193 2.97 -16.66 -16.58
CA CYS A 193 2.23 -16.17 -17.75
C CYS A 193 0.84 -16.80 -17.84
N LEU A 194 0.72 -18.09 -17.59
CA LEU A 194 -0.57 -18.78 -17.54
C LEU A 194 -1.46 -18.27 -16.39
N LEU A 195 -0.89 -17.98 -15.22
CA LEU A 195 -1.64 -17.41 -14.10
C LEU A 195 -2.16 -16.01 -14.40
N TYR A 196 -1.35 -15.18 -15.05
CA TYR A 196 -1.72 -13.80 -15.40
C TYR A 196 -2.80 -13.75 -16.49
N THR A 197 -2.74 -14.67 -17.45
CA THR A 197 -3.71 -14.77 -18.57
C THR A 197 -4.93 -15.62 -18.24
N SER A 198 -4.91 -16.36 -17.13
CA SER A 198 -6.10 -17.04 -16.61
C SER A 198 -7.16 -15.99 -16.23
N PRO A 199 -8.46 -16.30 -16.37
CA PRO A 199 -9.51 -15.35 -16.03
C PRO A 199 -9.24 -14.74 -14.65
N SER A 200 -9.26 -13.42 -14.61
CA SER A 200 -9.02 -12.64 -13.40
C SER A 200 -9.93 -13.14 -12.27
N PRO A 201 -9.53 -13.01 -10.99
CA PRO A 201 -10.47 -13.20 -9.88
C PRO A 201 -11.75 -12.34 -9.98
N ARG A 202 -11.77 -11.34 -10.88
CA ARG A 202 -13.00 -10.62 -11.24
C ARG A 202 -13.92 -11.43 -12.14
N ASP A 203 -13.38 -12.38 -12.89
CA ASP A 203 -14.14 -13.18 -13.88
C ASP A 203 -14.63 -14.52 -13.28
N VAL A 204 -14.29 -14.80 -12.03
CA VAL A 204 -14.66 -16.04 -11.30
C VAL A 204 -15.84 -15.83 -10.34
N GLU A 205 -16.40 -14.62 -10.30
CA GLU A 205 -17.54 -14.26 -9.42
C GLU A 205 -18.82 -13.94 -10.22
N GLU A 206 -19.09 -14.64 -11.33
CA GLU A 206 -20.44 -14.76 -11.89
C GLU A 206 -21.05 -16.13 -11.57
#